data_22f317654208047e84c20fc14e2cd3cd
#
_entry.id   22f317654208047e84c20fc14e2cd3cd
#
_cell.length_a   1.000
_cell.length_b   1.000
_cell.length_c   1.000
_cell.angle_alpha   90.00
_cell.angle_beta   90.00
_cell.angle_gamma   90.00
#
_symmetry.space_group_name_H-M   'P 1'
#
loop_
_entity.id
_entity.type
_entity.pdbx_description
1 polymer ?
#
loop_
_entity_poly.entity_id
_entity_poly.type
_entity_poly.pdbx_seq_one_letter_code
_entity_poly.pdbx_strand_id
1 'polypeptide(L)'
;MKIAVIGPGAVGGYFGGVLARHGDEVAMIARPGPHMDAMRADGLRLKTAWGDFTVHPHVTDDPNEVGPVDLVLYCVTLFHNPEALPLIAPLLQPDTTVLTLQNGVDSADAIAERFGWQHAMAGATYIQTGRPGPGQIHQAGLKAR
;
A
#
# COMPACT_ATOMS: atom_id res chain seq x y z
N MET A 1 -0.53 15.16 -1.16
CA MET A 1 -1.60 14.15 -1.29
C MET A 1 -1.58 13.25 -0.07
N LYS A 2 -2.73 12.90 0.42
CA LYS A 2 -2.87 11.96 1.54
C LYS A 2 -3.16 10.57 0.98
N ILE A 3 -2.33 9.60 1.34
CA ILE A 3 -2.32 8.26 0.74
C ILE A 3 -2.39 7.21 1.85
N ALA A 4 -3.22 6.19 1.66
CA ALA A 4 -3.21 5.01 2.49
C ALA A 4 -2.79 3.80 1.64
N VAL A 5 -1.90 2.98 2.19
CA VAL A 5 -1.48 1.73 1.57
C VAL A 5 -2.07 0.58 2.38
N ILE A 6 -2.91 -0.24 1.75
CA ILE A 6 -3.41 -1.46 2.36
C ILE A 6 -2.60 -2.62 1.81
N GLY A 7 -1.91 -3.33 2.69
CA GLY A 7 -1.01 -4.39 2.32
C GLY A 7 0.40 -3.89 1.95
N PRO A 8 1.14 -3.31 2.91
CA PRO A 8 2.47 -2.78 2.64
C PRO A 8 3.54 -3.88 2.58
N GLY A 9 3.31 -4.87 1.72
CA GLY A 9 4.29 -5.90 1.41
C GLY A 9 5.29 -5.41 0.36
N ALA A 10 5.77 -6.32 -0.50
CA ALA A 10 6.80 -5.98 -1.49
C ALA A 10 6.37 -4.85 -2.43
N VAL A 11 5.17 -4.94 -2.99
CA VAL A 11 4.69 -3.93 -3.95
C VAL A 11 4.19 -2.67 -3.23
N GLY A 12 3.28 -2.84 -2.27
CA GLY A 12 2.71 -1.71 -1.54
C GLY A 12 3.74 -0.96 -0.72
N GLY A 13 4.67 -1.67 -0.11
CA GLY A 13 5.78 -1.06 0.63
C GLY A 13 6.72 -0.27 -0.27
N TYR A 14 7.00 -0.77 -1.47
CA TYR A 14 7.83 -0.04 -2.42
C TYR A 14 7.18 1.27 -2.85
N PHE A 15 5.98 1.22 -3.40
CA PHE A 15 5.31 2.42 -3.88
C PHE A 15 4.99 3.41 -2.75
N GLY A 16 4.47 2.90 -1.63
CA GLY A 16 4.20 3.75 -0.47
C GLY A 16 5.46 4.38 0.09
N GLY A 17 6.55 3.63 0.14
CA GLY A 17 7.84 4.13 0.62
C GLY A 17 8.42 5.22 -0.27
N VAL A 18 8.35 5.04 -1.58
CA VAL A 18 8.81 6.05 -2.54
C VAL A 18 7.98 7.33 -2.44
N LEU A 19 6.66 7.19 -2.34
CA LEU A 19 5.76 8.35 -2.20
C LEU A 19 6.02 9.09 -0.88
N ALA A 20 6.24 8.37 0.21
CA ALA A 20 6.58 8.98 1.50
C ALA A 20 7.89 9.76 1.42
N ARG A 21 8.88 9.20 0.72
CA ARG A 21 10.17 9.89 0.52
C ARG A 21 10.01 11.18 -0.25
N HIS A 22 9.07 11.22 -1.19
CA HIS A 22 8.82 12.42 -2.00
C HIS A 22 7.93 13.45 -1.31
N GLY A 23 7.56 13.22 -0.06
CA GLY A 23 6.86 14.21 0.75
C GLY A 23 5.35 14.04 0.85
N ASP A 24 4.79 12.98 0.27
CA ASP A 24 3.38 12.68 0.45
C ASP A 24 3.11 12.17 1.87
N GLU A 25 1.92 12.45 2.38
CA GLU A 25 1.47 11.95 3.68
C GLU A 25 0.97 10.52 3.48
N VAL A 26 1.77 9.54 3.92
CA VAL A 26 1.48 8.13 3.70
C VAL A 26 1.19 7.41 5.02
N ALA A 27 0.08 6.69 5.06
CA ALA A 27 -0.23 5.76 6.13
C ALA A 27 -0.18 4.33 5.57
N MET A 28 0.41 3.43 6.34
CA MET A 28 0.51 2.01 6.01
C MET A 28 -0.44 1.23 6.89
N ILE A 29 -1.41 0.56 6.28
CA ILE A 29 -2.37 -0.29 6.99
C ILE A 29 -1.91 -1.73 6.83
N ALA A 30 -1.40 -2.28 7.92
CA ALA A 30 -0.79 -3.61 7.95
C ALA A 30 -1.51 -4.50 8.95
N ARG A 31 -1.39 -5.81 8.75
CA ARG A 31 -1.86 -6.76 9.77
C ARG A 31 -0.86 -6.80 10.92
N PRO A 32 -1.34 -7.00 12.17
CA PRO A 32 -0.41 -7.19 13.30
C PRO A 32 0.57 -8.32 13.03
N GLY A 33 1.83 -8.10 13.38
CA GLY A 33 2.89 -9.07 13.19
C GLY A 33 4.25 -8.42 13.11
N PRO A 34 5.31 -9.23 12.85
CA PRO A 34 6.69 -8.74 12.84
C PRO A 34 6.95 -7.59 11.86
N HIS A 35 6.31 -7.62 10.69
CA HIS A 35 6.49 -6.56 9.69
C HIS A 35 5.94 -5.21 10.18
N MET A 36 4.73 -5.22 10.73
CA MET A 36 4.14 -4.01 11.31
C MET A 36 4.99 -3.49 12.47
N ASP A 37 5.42 -4.39 13.34
CA ASP A 37 6.23 -4.03 14.51
C ASP A 37 7.57 -3.40 14.08
N ALA A 38 8.23 -3.97 13.08
CA ALA A 38 9.49 -3.44 12.57
C ALA A 38 9.31 -2.06 11.94
N MET A 39 8.26 -1.87 11.15
CA MET A 39 7.97 -0.57 10.55
C MET A 39 7.69 0.51 11.60
N ARG A 40 7.01 0.16 12.67
CA ARG A 40 6.73 1.09 13.77
C ARG A 40 7.98 1.45 14.55
N ALA A 41 8.86 0.46 14.79
CA ALA A 41 10.06 0.66 15.60
C ALA A 41 11.16 1.39 14.84
N ASP A 42 11.45 0.95 13.62
CA ASP A 42 12.64 1.37 12.87
C ASP A 42 12.32 2.07 11.55
N GLY A 43 11.06 2.16 11.18
CA GLY A 43 10.64 2.64 9.87
C GLY A 43 10.69 1.53 8.82
N LEU A 44 10.34 1.89 7.60
CA LEU A 44 10.40 1.00 6.44
C LEU A 44 11.70 1.27 5.69
N ARG A 45 12.54 0.24 5.58
CA ARG A 45 13.83 0.32 4.90
C ARG A 45 13.70 -0.18 3.48
N LEU A 46 14.14 0.64 2.53
CA LEU A 46 14.08 0.29 1.11
C LEU A 46 15.47 0.26 0.51
N LYS A 47 15.77 -0.85 -0.16
CA LYS A 47 16.94 -1.00 -1.04
C LYS A 47 16.44 -0.97 -2.47
N THR A 48 16.86 0.05 -3.22
CA THR A 48 16.36 0.26 -4.59
C THR A 48 17.49 0.52 -5.57
N ALA A 49 17.16 0.47 -6.86
CA ALA A 49 18.11 0.85 -7.91
C ALA A 49 18.52 2.33 -7.86
N TRP A 50 17.77 3.15 -7.10
CA TRP A 50 18.04 4.59 -6.93
C TRP A 50 18.85 4.89 -5.69
N GLY A 51 19.11 3.90 -4.84
CA GLY A 51 19.77 4.04 -3.56
C GLY A 51 18.92 3.46 -2.42
N ASP A 52 19.51 3.47 -1.24
CA ASP A 52 18.88 2.95 -0.03
C ASP A 52 18.35 4.11 0.80
N PHE A 53 17.17 3.93 1.38
CA PHE A 53 16.59 4.94 2.26
C PHE A 53 15.60 4.32 3.23
N THR A 54 15.27 5.06 4.29
CA THR A 54 14.29 4.68 5.28
C THR A 54 13.22 5.76 5.38
N VAL A 55 11.95 5.35 5.47
CA VAL A 55 10.84 6.26 5.69
C VAL A 55 10.08 5.86 6.96
N HIS A 56 9.41 6.83 7.57
CA HIS A 56 8.65 6.62 8.81
C HIS A 56 7.18 6.99 8.62
N PRO A 57 6.43 6.22 7.83
CA PRO A 57 5.00 6.49 7.65
C PRO A 57 4.23 6.17 8.94
N HIS A 58 3.00 6.66 9.02
CA HIS A 58 2.07 6.19 10.05
C HIS A 58 1.73 4.74 9.77
N VAL A 59 1.97 3.85 10.71
CA VAL A 59 1.70 2.41 10.56
C VAL A 59 0.65 2.00 11.56
N THR A 60 -0.45 1.42 11.08
CA THR A 60 -1.57 1.00 11.94
C THR A 60 -2.28 -0.21 11.34
N ASP A 61 -3.02 -0.93 12.15
CA ASP A 61 -3.96 -1.96 11.69
C ASP A 61 -5.40 -1.43 11.64
N ASP A 62 -5.64 -0.21 12.10
CA ASP A 62 -6.96 0.39 12.17
C ASP A 62 -7.09 1.58 11.20
N PRO A 63 -7.83 1.42 10.09
CA PRO A 63 -7.98 2.51 9.12
C PRO A 63 -8.74 3.71 9.67
N ASN A 64 -9.49 3.55 10.77
CA ASN A 64 -10.17 4.68 11.40
C ASN A 64 -9.19 5.70 11.99
N GLU A 65 -7.98 5.28 12.35
CA GLU A 65 -6.93 6.20 12.80
C GLU A 65 -6.45 7.12 11.68
N VAL A 66 -6.63 6.70 10.43
CA VAL A 66 -6.18 7.44 9.26
C VAL A 66 -7.26 8.39 8.76
N GLY A 67 -8.49 7.90 8.66
CA GLY A 67 -9.62 8.64 8.12
C GLY A 67 -9.54 8.82 6.59
N PRO A 68 -10.38 9.68 6.01
CA PRO A 68 -10.45 9.86 4.56
C PRO A 68 -9.14 10.29 3.92
N VAL A 69 -8.83 9.69 2.77
CA VAL A 69 -7.60 9.94 2.01
C VAL A 69 -7.93 10.28 0.56
N ASP A 70 -6.94 10.77 -0.18
CA ASP A 70 -7.09 11.06 -1.60
C ASP A 70 -6.90 9.80 -2.46
N LEU A 71 -5.98 8.94 -2.04
CA LEU A 71 -5.61 7.73 -2.78
C LEU A 71 -5.44 6.57 -1.83
N VAL A 72 -6.03 5.43 -2.18
CA VAL A 72 -5.77 4.16 -1.52
C VAL A 72 -5.00 3.26 -2.50
N LEU A 73 -3.81 2.81 -2.11
CA LEU A 73 -3.08 1.77 -2.83
C LEU A 73 -3.46 0.43 -2.21
N TYR A 74 -4.22 -0.35 -2.97
CA TYR A 74 -4.74 -1.64 -2.50
C TYR A 74 -3.85 -2.75 -3.06
N CYS A 75 -2.98 -3.29 -2.21
CA CYS A 75 -1.88 -4.16 -2.60
C CYS A 75 -1.88 -5.52 -1.89
N VAL A 76 -2.99 -5.92 -1.30
CA VAL A 76 -3.11 -7.24 -0.67
C VAL A 76 -3.27 -8.34 -1.74
N THR A 77 -2.94 -9.58 -1.39
CA THR A 77 -3.24 -10.70 -2.26
C THR A 77 -4.76 -10.96 -2.27
N LEU A 78 -5.25 -11.59 -3.34
CA LEU A 78 -6.68 -11.89 -3.48
C LEU A 78 -7.21 -12.73 -2.31
N PHE A 79 -6.39 -13.59 -1.73
CA PHE A 79 -6.78 -14.42 -0.58
C PHE A 79 -7.14 -13.59 0.64
N HIS A 80 -6.64 -12.37 0.75
CA HIS A 80 -6.89 -11.50 1.89
C HIS A 80 -8.05 -10.52 1.65
N ASN A 81 -8.70 -10.56 0.48
CA ASN A 81 -9.80 -9.64 0.15
C ASN A 81 -10.94 -9.65 1.18
N PRO A 82 -11.42 -10.80 1.67
CA PRO A 82 -12.51 -10.79 2.65
C PRO A 82 -12.18 -10.00 3.92
N GLU A 83 -10.92 -10.01 4.33
CA GLU A 83 -10.46 -9.28 5.52
C GLU A 83 -10.10 -7.84 5.20
N ALA A 84 -9.54 -7.59 4.02
CA ALA A 84 -8.96 -6.31 3.67
C ALA A 84 -9.96 -5.33 3.03
N LEU A 85 -10.92 -5.81 2.25
CA LEU A 85 -11.90 -4.93 1.60
C LEU A 85 -12.64 -4.02 2.59
N PRO A 86 -13.08 -4.50 3.76
CA PRO A 86 -13.74 -3.62 4.74
C PRO A 86 -12.86 -2.48 5.24
N LEU A 87 -11.54 -2.61 5.17
CA LEU A 87 -10.62 -1.58 5.63
C LEU A 87 -10.66 -0.32 4.77
N ILE A 88 -11.18 -0.43 3.56
CA ILE A 88 -11.29 0.70 2.62
C ILE A 88 -12.33 1.72 3.08
N ALA A 89 -13.45 1.25 3.67
CA ALA A 89 -14.59 2.12 3.96
C ALA A 89 -14.24 3.39 4.75
N PRO A 90 -13.47 3.32 5.88
CA PRO A 90 -13.14 4.54 6.62
C PRO A 90 -12.23 5.52 5.87
N LEU A 91 -11.60 5.08 4.79
CA LEU A 91 -10.65 5.87 4.03
C LEU A 91 -11.31 6.65 2.89
N LEU A 92 -12.58 6.40 2.63
CA LEU A 92 -13.27 6.98 1.48
C LEU A 92 -13.85 8.35 1.78
N GLN A 93 -13.66 9.26 0.85
CA GLN A 93 -14.41 10.49 0.67
C GLN A 93 -14.86 10.52 -0.79
N PRO A 94 -15.73 11.46 -1.22
CA PRO A 94 -16.28 11.41 -2.58
C PRO A 94 -15.25 11.31 -3.70
N ASP A 95 -14.09 11.92 -3.52
CA ASP A 95 -13.03 12.00 -4.55
C ASP A 95 -11.95 10.93 -4.42
N THR A 96 -12.05 10.02 -3.44
CA THR A 96 -11.02 9.02 -3.22
C THR A 96 -10.94 8.04 -4.38
N THR A 97 -9.73 7.80 -4.87
CA THR A 97 -9.43 6.73 -5.82
C THR A 97 -8.82 5.56 -5.07
N VAL A 98 -9.33 4.36 -5.31
CA VAL A 98 -8.76 3.10 -4.82
C VAL A 98 -8.08 2.43 -6.00
N LEU A 99 -6.77 2.51 -6.03
CA LEU A 99 -5.94 1.91 -7.08
C LEU A 99 -5.51 0.52 -6.62
N THR A 100 -6.00 -0.50 -7.30
CA THR A 100 -5.56 -1.86 -7.01
C THR A 100 -4.35 -2.24 -7.85
N LEU A 101 -3.33 -2.75 -7.18
CA LEU A 101 -2.13 -3.29 -7.80
C LEU A 101 -2.05 -4.80 -7.59
N GLN A 102 -3.18 -5.43 -7.27
CA GLN A 102 -3.27 -6.88 -7.14
C GLN A 102 -3.08 -7.56 -8.49
N ASN A 103 -2.49 -8.73 -8.45
CA ASN A 103 -2.48 -9.60 -9.62
C ASN A 103 -3.87 -10.23 -9.78
N GLY A 104 -4.41 -10.14 -10.99
CA GLY A 104 -5.71 -10.72 -11.31
C GLY A 104 -6.57 -9.76 -12.12
N VAL A 105 -7.38 -10.33 -13.03
CA VAL A 105 -8.19 -9.54 -13.97
C VAL A 105 -9.40 -8.87 -13.31
N ASP A 106 -9.88 -9.42 -12.19
CA ASP A 106 -11.11 -8.98 -11.54
C ASP A 106 -10.85 -8.14 -10.27
N SER A 107 -9.62 -7.69 -10.05
CA SER A 107 -9.25 -7.02 -8.81
C SER A 107 -10.00 -5.70 -8.60
N ALA A 108 -10.22 -4.93 -9.66
CA ALA A 108 -10.99 -3.69 -9.57
C ALA A 108 -12.49 -3.95 -9.43
N ASP A 109 -12.97 -5.06 -9.97
CA ASP A 109 -14.40 -5.42 -9.89
C ASP A 109 -14.85 -5.64 -8.45
N ALA A 110 -14.04 -6.30 -7.64
CA ALA A 110 -14.36 -6.55 -6.23
C ALA A 110 -14.49 -5.23 -5.45
N ILE A 111 -13.64 -4.27 -5.75
CA ILE A 111 -13.70 -2.95 -5.13
C ILE A 111 -14.93 -2.18 -5.62
N ALA A 112 -15.18 -2.18 -6.92
CA ALA A 112 -16.30 -1.49 -7.53
C ALA A 112 -17.64 -2.03 -7.08
N GLU A 113 -17.74 -3.35 -6.94
CA GLU A 113 -18.96 -4.02 -6.47
C GLU A 113 -19.35 -3.55 -5.08
N ARG A 114 -18.36 -3.30 -4.22
CA ARG A 114 -18.59 -2.91 -2.84
C ARG A 114 -18.69 -1.40 -2.64
N PHE A 115 -17.90 -0.61 -3.36
CA PHE A 115 -17.76 0.84 -3.13
C PHE A 115 -18.15 1.71 -4.33
N GLY A 116 -18.40 1.10 -5.49
CA GLY A 116 -18.78 1.81 -6.71
C GLY A 116 -17.60 2.05 -7.65
N TRP A 117 -17.91 2.10 -8.94
CA TRP A 117 -16.90 2.31 -9.99
C TRP A 117 -16.24 3.69 -9.93
N GLN A 118 -16.92 4.67 -9.33
CA GLN A 118 -16.34 6.01 -9.17
C GLN A 118 -15.06 6.02 -8.32
N HIS A 119 -14.86 4.98 -7.51
CA HIS A 119 -13.68 4.84 -6.65
C HIS A 119 -12.64 3.88 -7.21
N ALA A 120 -13.02 2.93 -8.04
CA ALA A 120 -12.15 1.82 -8.41
C ALA A 120 -11.30 2.12 -9.64
N MET A 121 -10.01 1.81 -9.55
CA MET A 121 -9.07 1.89 -10.66
C MET A 121 -8.14 0.70 -10.63
N ALA A 122 -7.93 0.06 -11.77
CA ALA A 122 -6.96 -1.02 -11.91
C ALA A 122 -5.63 -0.46 -12.41
N GLY A 123 -4.54 -0.95 -11.84
CA GLY A 123 -3.20 -0.61 -12.29
C GLY A 123 -2.36 -1.86 -12.54
N ALA A 124 -1.31 -1.69 -13.32
CA ALA A 124 -0.33 -2.74 -13.57
C ALA A 124 1.06 -2.24 -13.19
N THR A 125 1.89 -3.11 -12.64
CA THR A 125 3.25 -2.77 -12.25
C THR A 125 4.26 -3.60 -13.02
N TYR A 126 5.40 -3.01 -13.31
CA TYR A 126 6.50 -3.64 -14.04
C TYR A 126 7.79 -3.54 -13.23
N ILE A 127 7.74 -3.98 -11.97
CA ILE A 127 8.90 -3.96 -11.07
C ILE A 127 9.10 -5.34 -10.47
N GLN A 128 10.35 -5.58 -10.07
CA GLN A 128 10.70 -6.73 -9.25
C GLN A 128 10.98 -6.24 -7.85
N THR A 129 10.11 -6.60 -6.92
CA THR A 129 10.26 -6.25 -5.52
C THR A 129 10.12 -7.49 -4.65
N GLY A 130 10.76 -7.47 -3.50
CA GLY A 130 10.65 -8.51 -2.51
C GLY A 130 10.68 -7.93 -1.12
N ARG A 131 10.25 -8.72 -0.16
CA ARG A 131 10.32 -8.39 1.26
C ARG A 131 11.21 -9.44 1.93
N PRO A 132 12.55 -9.21 1.99
CA PRO A 132 13.49 -10.20 2.54
C PRO A 132 13.33 -10.41 4.04
N GLY A 133 12.74 -9.44 4.75
CA GLY A 133 12.49 -9.54 6.18
C GLY A 133 11.52 -8.47 6.65
N PRO A 134 11.17 -8.48 7.95
CA PRO A 134 10.29 -7.48 8.53
C PRO A 134 10.83 -6.06 8.35
N GLY A 135 9.99 -5.14 7.88
CA GLY A 135 10.36 -3.75 7.69
C GLY A 135 11.35 -3.49 6.56
N GLN A 136 11.57 -4.46 5.68
CA GLN A 136 12.57 -4.35 4.60
C GLN A 136 11.92 -4.63 3.25
N ILE A 137 12.18 -3.74 2.28
CA ILE A 137 11.74 -3.89 0.90
C ILE A 137 12.97 -3.78 -0.01
N HIS A 138 13.10 -4.73 -0.92
CA HIS A 138 14.14 -4.72 -1.95
C HIS A 138 13.50 -4.59 -3.32
N GLN A 139 13.94 -3.62 -4.08
CA GLN A 139 13.63 -3.53 -5.50
C GLN A 139 14.88 -3.98 -6.24
N ALA A 140 14.78 -5.11 -6.91
CA ALA A 140 15.88 -5.73 -7.63
C ALA A 140 15.75 -5.51 -9.13
N GLY A 141 16.87 -5.61 -9.86
CA GLY A 141 16.88 -5.56 -11.32
C GLY A 141 16.78 -4.15 -11.88
N LEU A 142 16.07 -4.00 -12.97
CA LEU A 142 15.92 -2.73 -13.67
C LEU A 142 15.15 -1.71 -12.86
N LYS A 143 15.41 -0.43 -13.13
CA LYS A 143 14.64 0.64 -12.53
C LYS A 143 13.16 0.52 -12.89
N ALA A 144 12.29 0.82 -11.94
CA ALA A 144 10.85 0.86 -12.17
C ALA A 144 10.51 1.91 -13.24
N ARG A 145 9.53 1.59 -14.05
CA ARG A 145 9.07 2.47 -15.13
C ARG A 145 7.64 2.90 -14.91
#